data_0152832c77f09b25cfb9f99aa73b4a62
#
_entry.id   0152832c77f09b25cfb9f99aa73b4a62
#
_cell.length_a   1.000
_cell.length_b   1.000
_cell.length_c   1.000
_cell.angle_alpha   90.00
_cell.angle_beta   90.00
_cell.angle_gamma   90.00
#
_symmetry.space_group_name_H-M   'P 1'
#
loop_
_entity.id
_entity.type
_entity.pdbx_description
1 polymer ?
#
loop_
_entity_poly.entity_id
_entity_poly.type
_entity_poly.pdbx_seq_one_letter_code
_entity_poly.pdbx_strand_id
1 'polypeptide(L)'
;AMMASLSSCGSDAGSSAVSSGSEPASSGTESSASQAESTSGKLTDTPVTYSYLRPENALQPYTDNCETVQKIAELTGINLDVIIVPASDWATKMNTLMATNSMPDFFYLWTDVKEITSAGALLALDDLIDQYAPNIKELYDTIPNLDKATVNGQIYALPTIRMDENLEVGATPNIRVDLLEELNLDVPTTWDELYNVLKAFKENYPDSIPWGSRGEYNLIRSYTSCVTSLGADYNLYQDDNGEWKLGRLEENYKEALAFLNKCYAEGLLDNEYIITSAQDWKSGLASGKYLFYYDNPTFINSFNTTLKETDPDARIEPIPHLANSKGETRAYGFANHEFNIFGISPDVENPELAIKFFDWLYSGEGALLMNYGVEGQEYEMVDGAPQFKAEFIEEWRGKSSDPYYAAASEKGLGKLFFTPAWYSQAQNAFMTSSPDDVTAEYIYHVYDDQRDVIVDQPVQPPYTDEEAEEIQKINQNLDDYSTTEVNKFVTGERSLDEFDAFVSELKAKGADDLVRIANEAEARYQASK
;
A
#
# COMPACT_ATOMS: atom_id res chain seq x y z
N ALA A 1 21.09 32.87 37.62
CA ALA A 1 21.55 33.37 38.90
C ALA A 1 21.20 32.40 40.00
N MET A 2 22.24 32.04 40.70
CA MET A 2 22.33 31.37 42.02
C MET A 2 21.98 29.87 41.99
N MET A 3 22.97 28.98 42.04
CA MET A 3 23.92 28.61 43.10
C MET A 3 23.20 28.20 44.39
N ALA A 4 23.38 27.12 44.95
CA ALA A 4 24.41 26.28 45.49
C ALA A 4 23.71 25.37 46.52
N SER A 5 24.11 24.30 47.06
CA SER A 5 25.34 23.57 47.24
C SER A 5 25.08 22.42 48.22
N LEU A 6 25.71 21.25 48.00
CA LEU A 6 26.47 20.46 48.97
C LEU A 6 25.81 20.07 50.32
N SER A 7 25.88 18.84 50.82
CA SER A 7 26.99 17.98 51.27
C SER A 7 26.39 16.68 51.81
N SER A 8 26.90 15.48 51.59
CA SER A 8 28.14 14.84 52.06
C SER A 8 28.01 14.03 53.35
N CYS A 9 28.69 12.88 53.34
CA CYS A 9 29.16 12.01 54.44
C CYS A 9 28.17 10.94 54.94
N GLY A 10 28.55 9.70 55.12
CA GLY A 10 29.80 8.97 55.01
C GLY A 10 29.75 7.73 55.89
N SER A 11 30.46 6.69 55.44
CA SER A 11 31.19 5.64 56.17
C SER A 11 30.48 4.89 57.33
N ASP A 12 30.62 3.59 57.49
CA ASP A 12 31.78 2.69 57.57
C ASP A 12 31.35 1.23 57.59
N ALA A 13 32.00 0.40 56.90
CA ALA A 13 32.95 -0.67 57.15
C ALA A 13 32.66 -1.71 58.26
N GLY A 14 32.89 -2.98 57.88
CA GLY A 14 33.13 -4.12 58.77
C GLY A 14 32.88 -5.45 58.04
N SER A 15 33.72 -6.02 57.33
CA SER A 15 34.86 -6.97 57.46
C SER A 15 34.61 -8.17 58.35
N SER A 16 34.71 -9.34 57.77
CA SER A 16 35.49 -10.56 58.13
C SER A 16 34.74 -11.80 57.66
N ALA A 17 35.19 -12.55 56.75
CA ALA A 17 36.35 -13.45 56.59
C ALA A 17 36.06 -14.92 56.97
N VAL A 18 36.18 -15.77 55.93
CA VAL A 18 36.88 -17.07 55.79
C VAL A 18 36.31 -18.32 56.48
N SER A 19 35.97 -19.36 55.70
CA SER A 19 36.80 -20.56 55.51
C SER A 19 36.08 -21.61 54.63
N SER A 20 36.67 -21.96 53.56
CA SER A 20 37.20 -23.22 53.02
C SER A 20 36.42 -24.52 53.24
N GLY A 21 36.23 -25.25 52.13
CA GLY A 21 36.19 -26.71 52.19
C GLY A 21 35.54 -27.39 50.99
N SER A 22 36.38 -27.78 50.03
CA SER A 22 36.38 -29.02 49.22
C SER A 22 35.15 -29.46 48.42
N GLU A 23 35.36 -29.56 47.12
CA GLU A 23 34.71 -30.49 46.13
C GLU A 23 34.86 -31.95 46.54
N PRO A 24 34.05 -32.91 45.94
CA PRO A 24 34.06 -33.18 44.51
C PRO A 24 32.77 -33.71 43.83
N ALA A 25 32.74 -33.52 42.55
CA ALA A 25 32.31 -34.40 41.43
C ALA A 25 30.88 -34.89 41.25
N SER A 26 30.41 -34.59 40.03
CA SER A 26 29.66 -35.47 39.06
C SER A 26 28.17 -35.67 39.21
N SER A 27 27.43 -35.11 38.32
CA SER A 27 26.71 -35.83 37.26
C SER A 27 25.79 -34.85 36.50
N GLY A 28 25.87 -34.92 35.18
CA GLY A 28 25.04 -34.12 34.29
C GLY A 28 23.58 -34.44 34.47
N THR A 29 22.79 -33.40 34.42
CA THR A 29 21.40 -33.49 34.05
C THR A 29 21.13 -32.33 33.10
N GLU A 30 20.96 -32.66 31.85
CA GLU A 30 20.40 -31.77 30.84
C GLU A 30 19.04 -31.29 31.37
N SER A 31 18.97 -30.01 31.68
CA SER A 31 17.70 -29.34 31.92
C SER A 31 17.11 -29.00 30.56
N SER A 32 16.32 -29.91 30.03
CA SER A 32 15.33 -29.57 29.03
C SER A 32 14.39 -28.56 29.66
N ALA A 33 14.50 -27.30 29.24
CA ALA A 33 13.46 -26.32 29.47
C ALA A 33 12.19 -26.81 28.75
N SER A 34 11.28 -27.43 29.50
CA SER A 34 9.95 -27.73 29.01
C SER A 34 9.28 -26.39 28.73
N GLN A 35 8.98 -26.14 27.47
CA GLN A 35 7.97 -25.17 27.09
C GLN A 35 6.69 -25.50 27.89
N ALA A 36 6.28 -24.62 28.78
CA ALA A 36 4.98 -24.68 29.39
C ALA A 36 3.98 -24.25 28.29
N GLU A 37 3.31 -25.23 27.68
CA GLU A 37 2.12 -24.95 26.88
C GLU A 37 1.15 -24.14 27.75
N SER A 38 0.67 -22.99 27.23
CA SER A 38 -0.29 -22.15 27.92
C SER A 38 -1.56 -22.98 28.20
N THR A 39 -2.02 -22.96 29.43
CA THR A 39 -3.21 -23.70 29.88
C THR A 39 -4.51 -23.01 29.47
N SER A 40 -4.43 -21.76 28.96
CA SER A 40 -5.58 -20.91 28.64
C SER A 40 -5.87 -20.80 27.13
N GLY A 41 -5.02 -21.33 26.26
CA GLY A 41 -5.08 -21.10 24.80
C GLY A 41 -4.51 -19.75 24.37
N LYS A 42 -4.07 -18.90 25.31
CA LYS A 42 -3.43 -17.61 25.04
C LYS A 42 -1.95 -17.80 24.68
N LEU A 43 -1.36 -16.79 24.05
CA LEU A 43 0.09 -16.77 23.78
C LEU A 43 0.92 -16.66 25.07
N THR A 44 0.36 -16.01 26.10
CA THR A 44 0.96 -15.93 27.44
C THR A 44 -0.11 -15.88 28.53
N ASP A 45 0.12 -16.60 29.65
CA ASP A 45 -0.73 -16.55 30.82
C ASP A 45 -0.41 -15.34 31.73
N THR A 46 0.81 -14.80 31.61
CA THR A 46 1.22 -13.58 32.33
C THR A 46 1.06 -12.39 31.37
N PRO A 47 0.21 -11.42 31.68
CA PRO A 47 0.02 -10.26 30.81
C PRO A 47 1.34 -9.54 30.53
N VAL A 48 1.61 -9.29 29.26
CA VAL A 48 2.77 -8.54 28.76
C VAL A 48 2.25 -7.30 28.04
N THR A 49 2.95 -6.17 28.14
CA THR A 49 2.62 -4.95 27.40
C THR A 49 3.73 -4.62 26.43
N TYR A 50 3.38 -4.50 25.14
CA TYR A 50 4.27 -3.97 24.10
C TYR A 50 3.83 -2.58 23.67
N SER A 51 4.79 -1.69 23.50
CA SER A 51 4.58 -0.37 22.90
C SER A 51 4.53 -0.46 21.38
N TYR A 52 3.56 0.21 20.75
CA TYR A 52 3.43 0.27 19.30
C TYR A 52 3.37 1.71 18.81
N LEU A 53 4.38 2.13 18.05
CA LEU A 53 4.47 3.46 17.45
C LEU A 53 3.95 3.46 16.02
N ARG A 54 3.02 4.38 15.72
CA ARG A 54 2.50 4.56 14.37
C ARG A 54 2.22 6.02 14.03
N PRO A 55 2.23 6.38 12.74
CA PRO A 55 1.77 7.70 12.30
C PRO A 55 0.26 7.84 12.47
N GLU A 56 -0.19 9.06 12.74
CA GLU A 56 -1.60 9.41 12.66
C GLU A 56 -2.09 9.32 11.21
N ASN A 57 -3.30 8.80 11.03
CA ASN A 57 -3.97 8.79 9.75
C ASN A 57 -5.28 9.60 9.86
N ALA A 58 -5.39 10.66 9.07
CA ALA A 58 -6.54 11.57 9.12
C ALA A 58 -7.86 10.91 8.69
N LEU A 59 -7.80 9.86 7.83
CA LEU A 59 -8.99 9.11 7.42
C LEU A 59 -9.47 8.17 8.53
N GLN A 60 -8.52 7.67 9.34
CA GLN A 60 -8.81 6.74 10.44
C GLN A 60 -8.05 7.19 11.69
N PRO A 61 -8.52 8.24 12.40
CA PRO A 61 -7.94 8.63 13.68
C PRO A 61 -8.02 7.48 14.69
N TYR A 62 -6.98 7.32 15.48
CA TYR A 62 -6.94 6.28 16.50
C TYR A 62 -7.86 6.59 17.66
N THR A 63 -8.66 5.61 18.07
CA THR A 63 -9.46 5.66 19.31
C THR A 63 -8.74 4.86 20.39
N ASP A 64 -8.38 5.55 21.48
CA ASP A 64 -7.64 4.92 22.57
C ASP A 64 -8.46 3.77 23.21
N ASN A 65 -7.76 2.68 23.51
CA ASN A 65 -8.34 1.47 24.11
C ASN A 65 -9.61 0.96 23.38
N CYS A 66 -9.60 1.01 22.04
CA CYS A 66 -10.70 0.51 21.21
C CYS A 66 -10.95 -0.99 21.46
N GLU A 67 -12.10 -1.47 21.01
CA GLU A 67 -12.55 -2.85 21.29
C GLU A 67 -11.55 -3.91 20.80
N THR A 68 -10.97 -3.73 19.63
CA THR A 68 -9.96 -4.65 19.08
C THR A 68 -8.73 -4.75 19.98
N VAL A 69 -8.22 -3.65 20.52
CA VAL A 69 -7.08 -3.67 21.47
C VAL A 69 -7.43 -4.43 22.74
N GLN A 70 -8.64 -4.26 23.26
CA GLN A 70 -9.12 -5.02 24.44
C GLN A 70 -9.23 -6.51 24.13
N LYS A 71 -9.73 -6.88 22.93
CA LYS A 71 -9.83 -8.26 22.49
C LYS A 71 -8.49 -8.94 22.24
N ILE A 72 -7.51 -8.23 21.69
CA ILE A 72 -6.13 -8.71 21.61
C ILE A 72 -5.64 -9.12 23.00
N ALA A 73 -5.79 -8.26 24.01
CA ALA A 73 -5.37 -8.57 25.37
C ALA A 73 -6.13 -9.76 25.98
N GLU A 74 -7.42 -9.87 25.69
CA GLU A 74 -8.26 -11.00 26.14
C GLU A 74 -7.81 -12.33 25.51
N LEU A 75 -7.55 -12.36 24.20
CA LEU A 75 -7.25 -13.58 23.45
C LEU A 75 -5.78 -14.01 23.58
N THR A 76 -4.86 -13.07 23.62
CA THR A 76 -3.42 -13.36 23.55
C THR A 76 -2.69 -13.22 24.89
N GLY A 77 -3.22 -12.43 25.84
CA GLY A 77 -2.51 -12.01 27.05
C GLY A 77 -1.56 -10.82 26.80
N ILE A 78 -1.58 -10.22 25.61
CA ILE A 78 -0.70 -9.12 25.21
C ILE A 78 -1.50 -7.82 25.18
N ASN A 79 -1.04 -6.82 25.92
CA ASN A 79 -1.56 -5.46 25.86
C ASN A 79 -0.74 -4.64 24.87
N LEU A 80 -1.39 -3.72 24.16
CA LEU A 80 -0.72 -2.74 23.29
C LEU A 80 -0.81 -1.34 23.90
N ASP A 81 0.35 -0.71 24.10
CA ASP A 81 0.48 0.71 24.40
C ASP A 81 0.73 1.47 23.09
N VAL A 82 -0.35 2.01 22.49
CA VAL A 82 -0.31 2.60 21.15
C VAL A 82 0.11 4.06 21.23
N ILE A 83 1.23 4.39 20.59
CA ILE A 83 1.83 5.72 20.53
C ILE A 83 1.56 6.33 19.17
N ILE A 84 0.74 7.38 19.11
CA ILE A 84 0.41 8.09 17.87
C ILE A 84 1.30 9.31 17.68
N VAL A 85 1.84 9.47 16.49
CA VAL A 85 2.66 10.62 16.09
C VAL A 85 2.02 11.31 14.89
N PRO A 86 1.84 12.64 14.90
CA PRO A 86 1.39 13.37 13.71
C PRO A 86 2.25 13.04 12.49
N ALA A 87 1.62 12.84 11.35
CA ALA A 87 2.32 12.44 10.12
C ALA A 87 3.43 13.44 9.73
N SER A 88 3.22 14.75 9.99
CA SER A 88 4.22 15.81 9.78
C SER A 88 5.49 15.65 10.63
N ASP A 89 5.39 15.01 11.80
CA ASP A 89 6.46 14.92 12.78
C ASP A 89 7.16 13.56 12.74
N TRP A 90 6.65 12.64 11.90
CA TRP A 90 7.09 11.24 11.83
C TRP A 90 8.59 11.08 11.63
N ALA A 91 9.15 11.69 10.57
CA ALA A 91 10.57 11.58 10.28
C ALA A 91 11.46 12.12 11.42
N THR A 92 11.09 13.25 12.01
CA THR A 92 11.80 13.84 13.15
C THR A 92 11.75 12.92 14.38
N LYS A 93 10.60 12.31 14.64
CA LYS A 93 10.41 11.37 15.74
C LYS A 93 11.25 10.12 15.54
N MET A 94 11.21 9.50 14.37
CA MET A 94 12.00 8.31 14.04
C MET A 94 13.49 8.57 14.17
N ASN A 95 14.01 9.65 13.59
CA ASN A 95 15.40 10.03 13.71
C ASN A 95 15.85 10.24 15.17
N THR A 96 14.98 10.83 15.99
CA THR A 96 15.27 11.04 17.42
C THR A 96 15.34 9.70 18.16
N LEU A 97 14.39 8.80 17.92
CA LEU A 97 14.34 7.49 18.56
C LEU A 97 15.56 6.63 18.20
N MET A 98 15.93 6.60 16.91
CA MET A 98 17.15 5.92 16.44
C MET A 98 18.42 6.51 17.08
N ALA A 99 18.56 7.83 17.08
CA ALA A 99 19.74 8.50 17.66
C ALA A 99 19.89 8.31 19.17
N THR A 100 18.79 8.05 19.88
CA THR A 100 18.78 7.85 21.34
C THR A 100 18.68 6.38 21.76
N ASN A 101 18.66 5.43 20.80
CA ASN A 101 18.44 4.00 21.05
C ASN A 101 17.21 3.76 21.96
N SER A 102 16.10 4.39 21.65
CA SER A 102 14.86 4.30 22.45
C SER A 102 13.65 3.95 21.58
N MET A 103 13.86 3.03 20.62
CA MET A 103 12.78 2.53 19.79
C MET A 103 11.73 1.82 20.65
N PRO A 104 10.43 2.02 20.39
CA PRO A 104 9.38 1.20 20.99
C PRO A 104 9.47 -0.25 20.50
N ASP A 105 8.77 -1.18 21.19
CA ASP A 105 8.84 -2.61 20.87
C ASP A 105 8.43 -2.90 19.43
N PHE A 106 7.33 -2.29 18.97
CA PHE A 106 6.83 -2.38 17.60
C PHE A 106 6.68 -0.99 17.01
N PHE A 107 6.91 -0.86 15.71
CA PHE A 107 6.72 0.42 15.03
C PHE A 107 6.41 0.26 13.55
N TYR A 108 5.63 1.21 13.04
CA TYR A 108 5.31 1.31 11.63
C TYR A 108 6.50 1.87 10.83
N LEU A 109 6.73 1.35 9.64
CA LEU A 109 7.82 1.77 8.77
C LEU A 109 7.29 2.62 7.61
N TRP A 110 7.64 3.91 7.63
CA TRP A 110 7.50 4.83 6.50
C TRP A 110 8.87 5.25 5.93
N THR A 111 9.92 4.73 6.50
CA THR A 111 11.31 5.00 6.12
C THR A 111 11.89 3.74 5.50
N ASP A 112 12.90 3.90 4.66
CA ASP A 112 13.61 2.77 4.07
C ASP A 112 14.12 1.83 5.18
N VAL A 113 13.73 0.56 5.09
CA VAL A 113 14.13 -0.49 6.03
C VAL A 113 15.66 -0.60 6.16
N LYS A 114 16.41 -0.33 5.08
CA LYS A 114 17.88 -0.34 5.09
C LYS A 114 18.46 0.74 5.99
N GLU A 115 17.89 1.95 5.96
CA GLU A 115 18.33 3.05 6.84
C GLU A 115 18.16 2.67 8.31
N ILE A 116 17.01 2.13 8.67
CA ILE A 116 16.69 1.75 10.05
C ILE A 116 17.52 0.54 10.49
N THR A 117 17.74 -0.44 9.59
CA THR A 117 18.61 -1.60 9.83
C THR A 117 20.07 -1.16 10.06
N SER A 118 20.56 -0.24 9.23
CA SER A 118 21.93 0.30 9.35
C SER A 118 22.14 1.08 10.66
N ALA A 119 21.09 1.70 11.19
CA ALA A 119 21.09 2.32 12.52
C ALA A 119 21.05 1.30 13.67
N GLY A 120 20.90 -0.01 13.38
CA GLY A 120 20.79 -1.07 14.38
C GLY A 120 19.46 -1.06 15.15
N ALA A 121 18.41 -0.47 14.58
CA ALA A 121 17.12 -0.28 15.24
C ALA A 121 16.06 -1.35 14.89
N LEU A 122 16.43 -2.36 14.12
CA LEU A 122 15.57 -3.50 13.74
C LEU A 122 16.16 -4.82 14.18
N LEU A 123 15.31 -5.70 14.69
CA LEU A 123 15.63 -7.09 15.03
C LEU A 123 15.64 -7.94 13.75
N ALA A 124 16.66 -8.80 13.57
CA ALA A 124 16.65 -9.83 12.53
C ALA A 124 15.65 -10.92 12.90
N LEU A 125 14.80 -11.31 11.93
CA LEU A 125 13.62 -12.13 12.21
C LEU A 125 13.71 -13.57 11.71
N ASP A 126 14.67 -13.92 10.85
CA ASP A 126 14.74 -15.21 10.18
C ASP A 126 14.68 -16.40 11.15
N ASP A 127 15.58 -16.45 12.14
CA ASP A 127 15.62 -17.53 13.14
C ASP A 127 14.34 -17.60 13.99
N LEU A 128 13.74 -16.45 14.27
CA LEU A 128 12.49 -16.37 15.05
C LEU A 128 11.30 -16.85 14.23
N ILE A 129 11.25 -16.48 12.94
CA ILE A 129 10.21 -16.94 12.02
C ILE A 129 10.30 -18.46 11.86
N ASP A 130 11.48 -18.97 11.59
CA ASP A 130 11.69 -20.41 11.41
C ASP A 130 11.27 -21.25 12.62
N GLN A 131 11.49 -20.72 13.83
CA GLN A 131 11.26 -21.49 15.05
C GLN A 131 9.86 -21.29 15.63
N TYR A 132 9.24 -20.12 15.46
CA TYR A 132 8.07 -19.72 16.25
C TYR A 132 6.91 -19.13 15.45
N ALA A 133 7.05 -18.93 14.14
CA ALA A 133 6.07 -18.20 13.33
C ALA A 133 5.67 -18.98 12.05
N PRO A 134 4.93 -20.10 12.19
CA PRO A 134 4.58 -20.95 11.06
C PRO A 134 3.68 -20.25 10.03
N ASN A 135 2.75 -19.36 10.42
CA ASN A 135 1.91 -18.62 9.49
C ASN A 135 2.75 -17.63 8.66
N ILE A 136 3.66 -16.90 9.29
CA ILE A 136 4.58 -15.98 8.58
C ILE A 136 5.48 -16.77 7.64
N LYS A 137 6.03 -17.91 8.07
CA LYS A 137 6.87 -18.77 7.23
C LYS A 137 6.12 -19.24 5.99
N GLU A 138 4.87 -19.70 6.14
CA GLU A 138 4.03 -20.12 5.01
C GLU A 138 3.83 -19.00 3.99
N LEU A 139 3.69 -17.73 4.43
CA LEU A 139 3.59 -16.59 3.53
C LEU A 139 4.86 -16.39 2.69
N TYR A 140 6.05 -16.48 3.31
CA TYR A 140 7.32 -16.38 2.59
C TYR A 140 7.56 -17.56 1.64
N ASP A 141 7.04 -18.75 1.95
CA ASP A 141 7.14 -19.93 1.10
C ASP A 141 6.14 -19.90 -0.09
N THR A 142 5.03 -19.20 0.03
CA THR A 142 3.90 -19.26 -0.93
C THR A 142 3.72 -18.01 -1.76
N ILE A 143 4.03 -16.81 -1.23
CA ILE A 143 3.83 -15.55 -1.94
C ILE A 143 5.07 -15.22 -2.78
N PRO A 144 4.92 -15.15 -4.11
CA PRO A 144 6.04 -14.85 -5.01
C PRO A 144 6.70 -13.52 -4.67
N ASN A 145 8.03 -13.49 -4.71
CA ASN A 145 8.86 -12.29 -4.51
C ASN A 145 8.78 -11.63 -3.11
N LEU A 146 8.09 -12.22 -2.14
CA LEU A 146 8.07 -11.68 -0.78
C LEU A 146 9.47 -11.63 -0.16
N ASP A 147 10.33 -12.57 -0.52
CA ASP A 147 11.73 -12.65 -0.14
C ASP A 147 12.62 -11.55 -0.79
N LYS A 148 12.13 -10.80 -1.78
CA LYS A 148 12.84 -9.63 -2.31
C LYS A 148 12.93 -8.46 -1.31
N ALA A 149 12.08 -8.44 -0.30
CA ALA A 149 12.05 -7.42 0.74
C ALA A 149 13.11 -7.57 1.85
N THR A 150 14.14 -8.36 1.63
CA THR A 150 15.21 -8.61 2.61
C THR A 150 16.32 -7.56 2.52
N VAL A 151 17.02 -7.35 3.64
CA VAL A 151 18.26 -6.54 3.69
C VAL A 151 19.43 -7.50 3.84
N ASN A 152 20.32 -7.55 2.85
CA ASN A 152 21.45 -8.48 2.80
C ASN A 152 21.04 -9.96 2.98
N GLY A 153 19.88 -10.34 2.47
CA GLY A 153 19.33 -11.69 2.56
C GLY A 153 18.69 -12.04 3.90
N GLN A 154 18.46 -11.06 4.79
CA GLN A 154 17.80 -11.24 6.08
C GLN A 154 16.49 -10.45 6.16
N ILE A 155 15.52 -10.99 6.85
CA ILE A 155 14.22 -10.37 7.12
C ILE A 155 14.36 -9.49 8.36
N TYR A 156 14.09 -8.19 8.23
CA TYR A 156 14.12 -7.21 9.34
C TYR A 156 12.75 -6.56 9.60
N ALA A 157 11.81 -6.73 8.69
CA ALA A 157 10.49 -6.14 8.84
C ALA A 157 9.42 -7.07 8.25
N LEU A 158 8.22 -6.96 8.75
CA LEU A 158 7.09 -7.77 8.32
C LEU A 158 6.19 -6.98 7.36
N PRO A 159 5.64 -7.65 6.34
CA PRO A 159 4.78 -7.02 5.33
C PRO A 159 3.34 -6.84 5.82
N THR A 160 2.53 -6.07 5.11
CA THR A 160 1.08 -6.26 5.10
C THR A 160 0.72 -7.15 3.92
N ILE A 161 -0.06 -8.21 4.18
CA ILE A 161 -0.51 -9.18 3.19
C ILE A 161 -2.01 -9.07 3.02
N ARG A 162 -2.49 -9.04 1.78
CA ARG A 162 -3.91 -9.17 1.49
C ARG A 162 -4.28 -10.67 1.48
N MET A 163 -5.27 -11.02 2.28
CA MET A 163 -5.66 -12.40 2.55
C MET A 163 -6.82 -12.88 1.65
N ASP A 164 -7.52 -11.97 1.01
CA ASP A 164 -8.60 -12.31 0.08
C ASP A 164 -8.11 -12.39 -1.37
N GLU A 165 -8.79 -13.19 -2.18
CA GLU A 165 -8.44 -13.42 -3.58
C GLU A 165 -8.81 -12.25 -4.51
N ASN A 166 -9.42 -11.19 -4.00
CA ASN A 166 -9.82 -10.07 -4.81
C ASN A 166 -8.60 -9.23 -5.19
N LEU A 167 -8.33 -9.18 -6.47
CA LEU A 167 -7.35 -8.26 -7.04
C LEU A 167 -7.85 -6.83 -6.82
N GLU A 168 -7.06 -6.02 -6.13
CA GLU A 168 -7.34 -4.60 -6.06
C GLU A 168 -6.87 -3.95 -7.36
N VAL A 169 -7.81 -3.62 -8.24
CA VAL A 169 -7.49 -2.91 -9.48
C VAL A 169 -7.09 -1.49 -9.14
N GLY A 170 -5.91 -1.10 -9.56
CA GLY A 170 -5.35 0.20 -9.22
C GLY A 170 -6.10 1.38 -9.79
N ALA A 171 -6.49 1.30 -11.04
CA ALA A 171 -7.24 2.32 -11.75
C ALA A 171 -8.10 1.68 -12.84
N THR A 172 -9.27 2.25 -13.05
CA THR A 172 -10.21 1.87 -14.11
C THR A 172 -10.58 3.08 -14.97
N PRO A 173 -11.00 2.89 -16.21
CA PRO A 173 -11.72 3.93 -16.93
C PRO A 173 -13.12 4.10 -16.31
N ASN A 174 -13.49 5.33 -15.96
CA ASN A 174 -14.75 5.67 -15.30
C ASN A 174 -15.43 6.80 -16.07
N ILE A 175 -16.70 6.62 -16.42
CA ILE A 175 -17.40 7.52 -17.37
C ILE A 175 -18.83 7.83 -16.94
N ARG A 176 -19.36 8.97 -17.33
CA ARG A 176 -20.76 9.35 -17.23
C ARG A 176 -21.60 8.48 -18.19
N VAL A 177 -22.06 7.32 -17.69
CA VAL A 177 -22.84 6.36 -18.50
C VAL A 177 -24.23 6.89 -18.84
N ASP A 178 -24.83 7.71 -18.00
CA ASP A 178 -26.08 8.43 -18.28
C ASP A 178 -25.99 9.31 -19.54
N LEU A 179 -24.83 9.95 -19.78
CA LEU A 179 -24.61 10.76 -20.97
C LEU A 179 -24.37 9.89 -22.24
N LEU A 180 -23.80 8.67 -22.07
CA LEU A 180 -23.75 7.71 -23.16
C LEU A 180 -25.17 7.30 -23.59
N GLU A 181 -26.04 7.00 -22.63
CA GLU A 181 -27.42 6.64 -22.86
C GLU A 181 -28.19 7.81 -23.54
N GLU A 182 -28.03 9.05 -23.04
CA GLU A 182 -28.65 10.24 -23.61
C GLU A 182 -28.27 10.45 -25.09
N LEU A 183 -26.99 10.24 -25.41
CA LEU A 183 -26.44 10.41 -26.75
C LEU A 183 -26.61 9.15 -27.62
N ASN A 184 -27.20 8.07 -27.07
CA ASN A 184 -27.33 6.77 -27.72
C ASN A 184 -25.99 6.26 -28.27
N LEU A 185 -24.95 6.32 -27.40
CA LEU A 185 -23.59 5.81 -27.64
C LEU A 185 -23.39 4.49 -26.88
N ASP A 186 -22.67 3.57 -27.49
CA ASP A 186 -22.26 2.34 -26.82
C ASP A 186 -21.13 2.62 -25.82
N VAL A 187 -21.01 1.78 -24.77
CA VAL A 187 -19.88 1.80 -23.85
C VAL A 187 -18.61 1.47 -24.63
N PRO A 188 -17.57 2.33 -24.60
CA PRO A 188 -16.34 2.08 -25.35
C PRO A 188 -15.59 0.88 -24.80
N THR A 189 -15.02 0.07 -25.69
CA THR A 189 -14.19 -1.11 -25.40
C THR A 189 -12.74 -0.93 -25.83
N THR A 190 -12.46 0.12 -26.59
CA THR A 190 -11.13 0.48 -27.08
C THR A 190 -10.83 1.96 -26.82
N TRP A 191 -9.56 2.32 -26.78
CA TRP A 191 -9.12 3.71 -26.65
C TRP A 191 -9.55 4.57 -27.84
N ASP A 192 -9.67 3.99 -29.05
CA ASP A 192 -10.18 4.71 -30.23
C ASP A 192 -11.69 4.96 -30.13
N GLU A 193 -12.46 4.03 -29.58
CA GLU A 193 -13.88 4.25 -29.30
C GLU A 193 -14.07 5.31 -28.22
N LEU A 194 -13.29 5.23 -27.11
CA LEU A 194 -13.31 6.27 -26.08
C LEU A 194 -13.00 7.65 -26.66
N TYR A 195 -11.99 7.76 -27.53
CA TYR A 195 -11.70 9.03 -28.19
C TYR A 195 -12.91 9.61 -28.94
N ASN A 196 -13.66 8.76 -29.65
CA ASN A 196 -14.88 9.20 -30.34
C ASN A 196 -15.99 9.62 -29.37
N VAL A 197 -16.14 8.92 -28.25
CA VAL A 197 -17.05 9.29 -27.15
C VAL A 197 -16.66 10.65 -26.56
N LEU A 198 -15.39 10.86 -26.25
CA LEU A 198 -14.91 12.15 -25.71
C LEU A 198 -15.17 13.31 -26.67
N LYS A 199 -15.06 13.09 -27.98
CA LYS A 199 -15.45 14.09 -28.98
C LYS A 199 -16.95 14.40 -28.96
N ALA A 200 -17.79 13.37 -28.89
CA ALA A 200 -19.22 13.55 -28.78
C ALA A 200 -19.59 14.30 -27.50
N PHE A 201 -18.94 14.01 -26.38
CA PHE A 201 -19.13 14.76 -25.14
C PHE A 201 -18.76 16.23 -25.30
N LYS A 202 -17.60 16.53 -25.91
CA LYS A 202 -17.19 17.92 -26.15
C LYS A 202 -18.17 18.68 -27.03
N GLU A 203 -18.72 18.03 -28.05
CA GLU A 203 -19.68 18.65 -28.97
C GLU A 203 -21.03 18.93 -28.32
N ASN A 204 -21.51 18.03 -27.43
CA ASN A 204 -22.84 18.14 -26.82
C ASN A 204 -22.82 18.85 -25.44
N TYR A 205 -21.69 18.81 -24.72
CA TYR A 205 -21.53 19.44 -23.40
C TYR A 205 -20.34 20.42 -23.40
N PRO A 206 -20.43 21.56 -24.13
CA PRO A 206 -19.33 22.46 -24.38
C PRO A 206 -18.78 23.16 -23.12
N ASP A 207 -19.56 23.22 -22.06
CA ASP A 207 -19.17 23.79 -20.76
C ASP A 207 -18.41 22.80 -19.87
N SER A 208 -18.33 21.52 -20.28
CA SER A 208 -17.60 20.46 -19.58
C SER A 208 -16.29 20.13 -20.29
N ILE A 209 -15.40 19.46 -19.55
CA ILE A 209 -14.15 18.93 -20.07
C ILE A 209 -14.32 17.41 -20.17
N PRO A 210 -14.20 16.80 -21.36
CA PRO A 210 -14.47 15.37 -21.52
C PRO A 210 -13.62 14.48 -20.61
N TRP A 211 -12.32 14.76 -20.42
CA TRP A 211 -11.40 13.95 -19.64
C TRP A 211 -10.68 14.78 -18.58
N GLY A 212 -10.98 14.53 -17.30
CA GLY A 212 -10.28 15.11 -16.15
C GLY A 212 -9.25 14.16 -15.56
N SER A 213 -8.10 14.69 -15.12
CA SER A 213 -7.07 13.90 -14.44
C SER A 213 -6.67 14.48 -13.10
N ARG A 214 -6.33 13.61 -12.15
CA ARG A 214 -5.81 13.94 -10.82
C ARG A 214 -4.30 14.26 -10.89
N GLY A 215 -3.92 15.18 -11.77
CA GLY A 215 -2.54 15.58 -12.00
C GLY A 215 -1.76 14.66 -12.93
N GLU A 216 -0.60 15.13 -13.34
CA GLU A 216 0.28 14.49 -14.31
C GLU A 216 0.79 13.12 -13.84
N TYR A 217 1.13 12.98 -12.56
CA TYR A 217 1.65 11.72 -12.02
C TYR A 217 0.67 10.56 -12.23
N ASN A 218 -0.62 10.77 -11.90
CA ASN A 218 -1.64 9.73 -12.05
C ASN A 218 -1.99 9.46 -13.51
N LEU A 219 -1.89 10.48 -14.37
CA LEU A 219 -2.17 10.33 -15.79
C LEU A 219 -1.09 9.54 -16.52
N ILE A 220 0.19 9.75 -16.19
CA ILE A 220 1.32 9.32 -17.04
C ILE A 220 2.32 8.41 -16.32
N ARG A 221 2.73 8.75 -15.08
CA ARG A 221 3.90 8.15 -14.45
C ARG A 221 3.62 7.02 -13.45
N SER A 222 2.43 6.96 -12.92
CA SER A 222 2.02 5.86 -12.06
C SER A 222 1.98 4.54 -12.83
N TYR A 223 2.30 3.42 -12.18
CA TYR A 223 2.06 2.09 -12.76
C TYR A 223 0.58 1.90 -13.13
N THR A 224 -0.33 2.47 -12.37
CA THR A 224 -1.78 2.39 -12.61
C THR A 224 -2.29 3.52 -13.53
N SER A 225 -1.42 4.20 -14.27
CA SER A 225 -1.82 5.26 -15.20
C SER A 225 -2.47 4.71 -16.48
N CYS A 226 -3.17 5.57 -17.20
CA CYS A 226 -3.74 5.21 -18.51
C CYS A 226 -2.68 4.80 -19.55
N VAL A 227 -1.42 5.21 -19.38
CA VAL A 227 -0.30 4.83 -20.25
C VAL A 227 -0.14 3.30 -20.28
N THR A 228 -0.30 2.63 -19.14
CA THR A 228 -0.25 1.16 -19.08
C THR A 228 -1.37 0.53 -19.90
N SER A 229 -2.59 1.04 -19.79
CA SER A 229 -3.72 0.57 -20.58
C SER A 229 -3.58 0.89 -22.07
N LEU A 230 -2.85 1.95 -22.42
CA LEU A 230 -2.45 2.26 -23.80
C LEU A 230 -1.35 1.30 -24.33
N GLY A 231 -0.85 0.38 -23.52
CA GLY A 231 0.10 -0.65 -23.91
C GLY A 231 1.57 -0.25 -23.70
N ALA A 232 1.84 0.73 -22.84
CA ALA A 232 3.19 1.23 -22.57
C ALA A 232 3.48 1.27 -21.07
N ASP A 233 4.75 1.45 -20.70
CA ASP A 233 5.19 1.66 -19.33
C ASP A 233 5.98 2.95 -19.22
N TYR A 234 5.87 3.65 -18.10
CA TYR A 234 6.76 4.76 -17.78
C TYR A 234 7.97 4.28 -17.02
N ASN A 235 7.78 3.36 -16.09
CA ASN A 235 8.77 2.90 -15.12
C ASN A 235 9.55 1.66 -15.62
N LEU A 236 10.42 1.12 -14.76
CA LEU A 236 10.99 -0.21 -14.95
C LEU A 236 9.89 -1.26 -14.93
N TYR A 237 9.92 -2.17 -15.88
CA TYR A 237 9.02 -3.33 -15.96
C TYR A 237 9.80 -4.55 -16.46
N GLN A 238 9.25 -5.75 -16.26
CA GLN A 238 9.80 -6.97 -16.84
C GLN A 238 9.02 -7.34 -18.10
N ASP A 239 9.75 -7.65 -19.18
CA ASP A 239 9.14 -8.20 -20.37
C ASP A 239 8.74 -9.69 -20.19
N ASP A 240 8.14 -10.30 -21.20
CA ASP A 240 7.69 -11.71 -21.18
C ASP A 240 8.83 -12.72 -20.93
N ASN A 241 10.08 -12.32 -21.09
CA ASN A 241 11.26 -13.13 -20.80
C ASN A 241 11.81 -12.90 -19.39
N GLY A 242 11.20 -12.00 -18.61
CA GLY A 242 11.67 -11.59 -17.30
C GLY A 242 12.85 -10.61 -17.34
N GLU A 243 13.17 -10.02 -18.51
CA GLU A 243 14.21 -9.01 -18.64
C GLU A 243 13.69 -7.62 -18.26
N TRP A 244 14.40 -6.93 -17.39
CA TRP A 244 14.07 -5.57 -17.01
C TRP A 244 14.28 -4.58 -18.16
N LYS A 245 13.28 -3.75 -18.40
CA LYS A 245 13.25 -2.67 -19.39
C LYS A 245 12.82 -1.38 -18.71
N LEU A 246 13.14 -0.24 -19.31
CA LEU A 246 12.61 1.05 -18.91
C LEU A 246 11.62 1.52 -19.97
N GLY A 247 10.33 1.53 -19.63
CA GLY A 247 9.26 1.68 -20.60
C GLY A 247 9.28 2.99 -21.38
N ARG A 248 9.70 4.09 -20.75
CA ARG A 248 9.85 5.40 -21.43
C ARG A 248 10.96 5.46 -22.50
N LEU A 249 11.70 4.37 -22.72
CA LEU A 249 12.63 4.24 -23.85
C LEU A 249 12.00 3.54 -25.07
N GLU A 250 10.81 2.99 -24.92
CA GLU A 250 10.20 2.09 -25.90
C GLU A 250 9.28 2.86 -26.88
N GLU A 251 9.12 2.34 -28.11
CA GLU A 251 8.29 2.97 -29.15
C GLU A 251 6.78 2.99 -28.76
N ASN A 252 6.29 1.99 -28.02
CA ASN A 252 4.92 1.98 -27.51
C ASN A 252 4.64 3.16 -26.55
N TYR A 253 5.64 3.64 -25.83
CA TYR A 253 5.50 4.83 -25.00
C TYR A 253 5.30 6.10 -25.86
N LYS A 254 5.99 6.21 -27.00
CA LYS A 254 5.73 7.27 -27.97
C LYS A 254 4.29 7.21 -28.53
N GLU A 255 3.77 6.00 -28.81
CA GLU A 255 2.40 5.81 -29.27
C GLU A 255 1.39 6.30 -28.21
N ALA A 256 1.63 5.98 -26.92
CA ALA A 256 0.81 6.47 -25.81
C ALA A 256 0.85 8.00 -25.68
N LEU A 257 2.04 8.60 -25.79
CA LEU A 257 2.17 10.07 -25.80
C LEU A 257 1.48 10.72 -26.99
N ALA A 258 1.50 10.08 -28.15
CA ALA A 258 0.80 10.56 -29.34
C ALA A 258 -0.72 10.59 -29.13
N PHE A 259 -1.28 9.59 -28.48
CA PHE A 259 -2.69 9.55 -28.12
C PHE A 259 -3.06 10.68 -27.12
N LEU A 260 -2.26 10.87 -26.09
CA LEU A 260 -2.47 11.95 -25.11
C LEU A 260 -2.34 13.33 -25.77
N ASN A 261 -1.35 13.52 -26.64
CA ASN A 261 -1.18 14.76 -27.41
C ASN A 261 -2.40 15.06 -28.26
N LYS A 262 -2.93 14.05 -28.97
CA LYS A 262 -4.15 14.19 -29.77
C LYS A 262 -5.35 14.64 -28.91
N CYS A 263 -5.55 14.01 -27.76
CA CYS A 263 -6.62 14.38 -26.83
C CYS A 263 -6.42 15.80 -26.27
N TYR A 264 -5.19 16.16 -25.92
CA TYR A 264 -4.84 17.50 -25.42
C TYR A 264 -5.07 18.58 -26.50
N ALA A 265 -4.54 18.37 -27.69
CA ALA A 265 -4.62 19.34 -28.79
C ALA A 265 -6.07 19.63 -29.21
N GLU A 266 -6.93 18.64 -29.12
CA GLU A 266 -8.35 18.78 -29.40
C GLU A 266 -9.16 19.24 -28.18
N GLY A 267 -8.52 19.47 -27.03
CA GLY A 267 -9.17 19.89 -25.78
C GLY A 267 -10.16 18.85 -25.24
N LEU A 268 -9.87 17.58 -25.47
CA LEU A 268 -10.59 16.45 -24.88
C LEU A 268 -10.04 16.12 -23.49
N LEU A 269 -8.75 16.28 -23.29
CA LEU A 269 -8.05 16.18 -22.01
C LEU A 269 -7.97 17.59 -21.38
N ASP A 270 -8.14 17.68 -20.07
CA ASP A 270 -7.98 18.94 -19.32
C ASP A 270 -6.62 19.58 -19.61
N ASN A 271 -6.62 20.78 -20.15
CA ASN A 271 -5.39 21.50 -20.49
C ASN A 271 -4.58 21.92 -19.25
N GLU A 272 -5.17 21.90 -18.08
CA GLU A 272 -4.53 22.18 -16.79
C GLU A 272 -4.07 20.92 -16.05
N TYR A 273 -4.13 19.73 -16.69
CA TYR A 273 -3.85 18.43 -16.04
C TYR A 273 -2.51 18.39 -15.28
N ILE A 274 -1.51 19.18 -15.69
CA ILE A 274 -0.18 19.23 -15.05
C ILE A 274 -0.27 19.79 -13.63
N ILE A 275 -1.14 20.79 -13.43
CA ILE A 275 -1.25 21.54 -12.17
C ILE A 275 -2.52 21.23 -11.38
N THR A 276 -3.42 20.44 -11.93
CA THR A 276 -4.69 20.10 -11.29
C THR A 276 -4.43 19.33 -10.00
N SER A 277 -4.83 19.91 -8.87
CA SER A 277 -4.72 19.27 -7.56
C SER A 277 -5.75 18.15 -7.40
N ALA A 278 -5.49 17.21 -6.48
CA ALA A 278 -6.46 16.17 -6.15
C ALA A 278 -7.82 16.74 -5.69
N GLN A 279 -7.80 17.88 -4.99
CA GLN A 279 -9.02 18.54 -4.52
C GLN A 279 -9.80 19.18 -5.67
N ASP A 280 -9.11 19.86 -6.61
CA ASP A 280 -9.75 20.49 -7.77
C ASP A 280 -10.33 19.44 -8.71
N TRP A 281 -9.62 18.33 -8.91
CA TRP A 281 -10.10 17.20 -9.68
C TRP A 281 -11.36 16.57 -9.07
N LYS A 282 -11.37 16.31 -7.73
CA LYS A 282 -12.56 15.80 -7.04
C LYS A 282 -13.75 16.75 -7.16
N SER A 283 -13.51 18.04 -6.96
CA SER A 283 -14.54 19.08 -7.11
C SER A 283 -15.06 19.14 -8.55
N GLY A 284 -14.19 18.95 -9.54
CA GLY A 284 -14.55 18.93 -10.96
C GLY A 284 -15.44 17.74 -11.31
N LEU A 285 -15.17 16.56 -10.79
CA LEU A 285 -16.04 15.38 -10.99
C LEU A 285 -17.38 15.54 -10.26
N ALA A 286 -17.35 15.94 -9.01
CA ALA A 286 -18.55 16.15 -8.19
C ALA A 286 -19.49 17.24 -8.74
N SER A 287 -18.95 18.21 -9.49
CA SER A 287 -19.75 19.28 -10.14
C SER A 287 -20.17 18.98 -11.59
N GLY A 288 -19.75 17.83 -12.15
CA GLY A 288 -20.00 17.51 -13.56
C GLY A 288 -19.12 18.27 -14.55
N LYS A 289 -18.06 18.94 -14.10
CA LYS A 289 -17.06 19.57 -14.98
C LYS A 289 -16.33 18.54 -15.82
N TYR A 290 -15.99 17.38 -15.23
CA TYR A 290 -15.32 16.26 -15.90
C TYR A 290 -16.29 15.11 -16.13
N LEU A 291 -16.24 14.49 -17.31
CA LEU A 291 -17.19 13.48 -17.75
C LEU A 291 -16.60 12.06 -17.81
N PHE A 292 -15.29 11.98 -17.88
CA PHE A 292 -14.48 10.74 -17.86
C PHE A 292 -13.21 10.97 -17.03
N TYR A 293 -12.76 9.91 -16.37
CA TYR A 293 -11.45 9.85 -15.73
C TYR A 293 -10.90 8.43 -15.70
N TYR A 294 -9.57 8.28 -15.69
CA TYR A 294 -8.87 7.01 -15.52
C TYR A 294 -8.11 7.06 -14.19
N ASP A 295 -8.69 6.48 -13.16
CA ASP A 295 -8.15 6.49 -11.79
C ASP A 295 -8.93 5.49 -10.92
N ASN A 296 -8.64 5.43 -9.63
CA ASN A 296 -9.26 4.52 -8.67
C ASN A 296 -10.79 4.66 -8.66
N PRO A 297 -11.54 3.56 -8.86
CA PRO A 297 -12.99 3.55 -8.87
C PRO A 297 -13.64 3.80 -7.50
N THR A 298 -12.92 3.68 -6.41
CA THR A 298 -13.47 3.88 -5.05
C THR A 298 -14.02 5.28 -4.79
N PHE A 299 -13.68 6.26 -5.64
CA PHE A 299 -14.21 7.61 -5.57
C PHE A 299 -15.63 7.77 -6.14
N ILE A 300 -16.11 6.81 -6.94
CA ILE A 300 -17.35 6.95 -7.73
C ILE A 300 -18.56 7.25 -6.85
N ASN A 301 -18.73 6.54 -5.72
CA ASN A 301 -19.86 6.75 -4.82
C ASN A 301 -19.94 8.17 -4.28
N SER A 302 -18.80 8.74 -3.91
CA SER A 302 -18.72 10.12 -3.44
C SER A 302 -19.10 11.12 -4.52
N PHE A 303 -18.66 10.89 -5.77
CA PHE A 303 -19.00 11.76 -6.90
C PHE A 303 -20.48 11.64 -7.27
N ASN A 304 -21.01 10.42 -7.40
CA ASN A 304 -22.42 10.21 -7.73
C ASN A 304 -23.35 10.79 -6.68
N THR A 305 -23.01 10.72 -5.39
CA THR A 305 -23.81 11.32 -4.33
C THR A 305 -23.94 12.83 -4.53
N THR A 306 -22.85 13.52 -4.83
CA THR A 306 -22.87 14.97 -5.02
C THR A 306 -23.50 15.37 -6.38
N LEU A 307 -23.22 14.63 -7.45
CA LEU A 307 -23.81 14.88 -8.77
C LEU A 307 -25.33 14.80 -8.73
N LYS A 308 -25.89 13.81 -8.04
CA LYS A 308 -27.35 13.59 -7.92
C LYS A 308 -28.07 14.71 -7.15
N GLU A 309 -27.36 15.56 -6.39
CA GLU A 309 -27.97 16.73 -5.77
C GLU A 309 -28.45 17.77 -6.80
N THR A 310 -27.78 17.83 -7.96
CA THR A 310 -28.07 18.78 -9.05
C THR A 310 -28.68 18.13 -10.28
N ASP A 311 -28.34 16.88 -10.54
CA ASP A 311 -28.81 16.06 -11.67
C ASP A 311 -29.14 14.65 -11.15
N PRO A 312 -30.43 14.35 -10.83
CA PRO A 312 -30.83 13.08 -10.22
C PRO A 312 -30.50 11.83 -11.09
N ASP A 313 -30.36 12.01 -12.39
CA ASP A 313 -30.07 10.93 -13.33
C ASP A 313 -28.55 10.74 -13.55
N ALA A 314 -27.72 11.65 -13.02
CA ALA A 314 -26.27 11.61 -13.18
C ALA A 314 -25.66 10.35 -12.58
N ARG A 315 -24.82 9.67 -13.39
CA ARG A 315 -24.22 8.39 -13.01
C ARG A 315 -22.85 8.19 -13.64
N ILE A 316 -21.81 8.20 -12.81
CA ILE A 316 -20.47 7.72 -13.21
C ILE A 316 -20.40 6.24 -12.87
N GLU A 317 -19.91 5.43 -13.80
CA GLU A 317 -19.64 4.00 -13.58
C GLU A 317 -18.26 3.64 -14.13
N PRO A 318 -17.58 2.61 -13.54
CA PRO A 318 -16.41 2.02 -14.16
C PRO A 318 -16.86 1.24 -15.40
N ILE A 319 -16.05 1.29 -16.43
CA ILE A 319 -16.23 0.49 -17.62
C ILE A 319 -15.07 -0.50 -17.79
N PRO A 320 -15.21 -1.56 -18.60
CA PRO A 320 -14.13 -2.48 -18.86
C PRO A 320 -12.85 -1.79 -19.31
N HIS A 321 -11.69 -2.36 -18.95
CA HIS A 321 -10.42 -1.85 -19.43
C HIS A 321 -10.38 -1.85 -20.95
N LEU A 322 -9.87 -0.76 -21.50
CA LEU A 322 -9.91 -0.48 -22.93
C LEU A 322 -8.77 -1.17 -23.66
N ALA A 323 -9.06 -1.81 -24.77
CA ALA A 323 -8.02 -2.34 -25.64
C ALA A 323 -7.25 -1.21 -26.35
N ASN A 324 -5.94 -1.38 -26.46
CA ASN A 324 -5.05 -0.48 -27.19
C ASN A 324 -5.16 -0.65 -28.72
N SER A 325 -4.38 0.11 -29.48
CA SER A 325 -4.34 0.06 -30.97
C SER A 325 -3.95 -1.31 -31.54
N LYS A 326 -3.38 -2.20 -30.73
CA LYS A 326 -2.99 -3.59 -31.10
C LYS A 326 -4.06 -4.62 -30.73
N GLY A 327 -5.13 -4.19 -30.06
CA GLY A 327 -6.20 -5.06 -29.57
C GLY A 327 -5.83 -5.76 -28.24
N GLU A 328 -4.80 -5.28 -27.53
CA GLU A 328 -4.37 -5.80 -26.26
C GLU A 328 -5.00 -4.97 -25.13
N THR A 329 -5.46 -5.65 -24.07
CA THR A 329 -5.95 -5.01 -22.85
C THR A 329 -5.00 -5.34 -21.70
N ARG A 330 -4.61 -4.34 -20.94
CA ARG A 330 -3.69 -4.50 -19.81
C ARG A 330 -3.95 -3.44 -18.75
N ALA A 331 -3.89 -3.86 -17.49
CA ALA A 331 -3.88 -2.95 -16.34
C ALA A 331 -2.99 -3.52 -15.24
N TYR A 332 -2.36 -2.65 -14.46
CA TYR A 332 -1.71 -3.07 -13.22
C TYR A 332 -2.71 -3.06 -12.06
N GLY A 333 -2.76 -4.19 -11.35
CA GLY A 333 -3.36 -4.29 -10.03
C GLY A 333 -2.44 -3.75 -8.94
N PHE A 334 -2.97 -3.55 -7.74
CA PHE A 334 -2.13 -3.39 -6.56
C PHE A 334 -1.58 -4.76 -6.15
N ALA A 335 -0.33 -4.80 -5.73
CA ALA A 335 0.28 -6.02 -5.22
C ALA A 335 -0.51 -6.59 -4.03
N ASN A 336 -0.48 -7.93 -3.88
CA ASN A 336 -1.11 -8.62 -2.74
C ASN A 336 -0.41 -8.32 -1.41
N HIS A 337 0.70 -7.57 -1.43
CA HIS A 337 1.51 -7.28 -0.25
C HIS A 337 2.14 -5.89 -0.34
N GLU A 338 2.35 -5.32 0.81
CA GLU A 338 3.19 -4.14 1.01
C GLU A 338 4.38 -4.57 1.86
N PHE A 339 5.58 -4.38 1.34
CA PHE A 339 6.81 -4.78 2.01
C PHE A 339 7.14 -3.87 3.20
N ASN A 340 7.82 -4.45 4.19
CA ASN A 340 8.52 -3.71 5.24
C ASN A 340 7.64 -2.69 5.98
N ILE A 341 6.47 -3.14 6.46
CA ILE A 341 5.50 -2.26 7.13
C ILE A 341 5.68 -2.25 8.65
N PHE A 342 6.04 -3.38 9.27
CA PHE A 342 6.16 -3.49 10.71
C PHE A 342 7.57 -3.86 11.12
N GLY A 343 8.19 -3.02 11.96
CA GLY A 343 9.48 -3.27 12.59
C GLY A 343 9.32 -3.75 14.02
N ILE A 344 10.25 -4.60 14.46
CA ILE A 344 10.42 -5.04 15.84
C ILE A 344 11.77 -4.52 16.34
N SER A 345 11.78 -3.88 17.50
CA SER A 345 13.00 -3.37 18.13
C SER A 345 13.93 -4.52 18.54
N PRO A 346 15.26 -4.36 18.40
CA PRO A 346 16.21 -5.34 18.95
C PRO A 346 16.18 -5.39 20.47
N ASP A 347 15.67 -4.35 21.14
CA ASP A 347 15.56 -4.26 22.60
C ASP A 347 14.21 -4.78 23.14
N VAL A 348 13.35 -5.38 22.28
CA VAL A 348 12.06 -5.93 22.71
C VAL A 348 12.23 -6.98 23.79
N GLU A 349 11.50 -6.84 24.90
CA GLU A 349 11.45 -7.89 25.90
C GLU A 349 10.74 -9.13 25.32
N ASN A 350 11.39 -10.29 25.42
CA ASN A 350 10.85 -11.56 24.94
C ASN A 350 10.55 -11.58 23.41
N PRO A 351 11.60 -11.57 22.56
CA PRO A 351 11.43 -11.59 21.10
C PRO A 351 10.69 -12.82 20.56
N GLU A 352 10.75 -13.95 21.26
CA GLU A 352 9.97 -15.15 20.94
C GLU A 352 8.46 -14.87 21.06
N LEU A 353 8.02 -14.22 22.11
CA LEU A 353 6.60 -13.87 22.29
C LEU A 353 6.19 -12.78 21.30
N ALA A 354 7.06 -11.84 21.01
CA ALA A 354 6.83 -10.77 20.04
C ALA A 354 6.55 -11.35 18.65
N ILE A 355 7.39 -12.29 18.16
CA ILE A 355 7.16 -12.89 16.84
C ILE A 355 5.93 -13.80 16.82
N LYS A 356 5.63 -14.55 17.90
CA LYS A 356 4.41 -15.33 18.05
C LYS A 356 3.15 -14.45 18.01
N PHE A 357 3.24 -13.23 18.52
CA PHE A 357 2.14 -12.29 18.45
C PHE A 357 1.89 -11.82 17.02
N PHE A 358 2.92 -11.48 16.27
CA PHE A 358 2.76 -11.19 14.84
C PHE A 358 2.25 -12.41 14.07
N ASP A 359 2.77 -13.59 14.36
CA ASP A 359 2.29 -14.83 13.71
C ASP A 359 0.78 -15.07 13.97
N TRP A 360 0.31 -14.78 15.18
CA TRP A 360 -1.12 -14.82 15.50
C TRP A 360 -1.91 -13.77 14.70
N LEU A 361 -1.37 -12.56 14.47
CA LEU A 361 -2.02 -11.52 13.66
C LEU A 361 -2.17 -11.94 12.19
N TYR A 362 -1.30 -12.81 11.67
CA TYR A 362 -1.44 -13.42 10.35
C TYR A 362 -2.32 -14.67 10.34
N SER A 363 -2.67 -15.23 11.49
CA SER A 363 -3.59 -16.36 11.59
C SER A 363 -5.02 -15.97 11.24
N GLY A 364 -5.87 -16.98 10.96
CA GLY A 364 -7.29 -16.75 10.70
C GLY A 364 -7.99 -15.99 11.83
N GLU A 365 -7.68 -16.30 13.11
CA GLU A 365 -8.29 -15.63 14.27
C GLU A 365 -7.85 -14.16 14.37
N GLY A 366 -6.55 -13.91 14.34
CA GLY A 366 -6.00 -12.55 14.45
C GLY A 366 -6.40 -11.67 13.27
N ALA A 367 -6.29 -12.19 12.05
CA ALA A 367 -6.65 -11.47 10.84
C ALA A 367 -8.16 -11.11 10.83
N LEU A 368 -9.04 -12.03 11.21
CA LEU A 368 -10.48 -11.74 11.27
C LEU A 368 -10.82 -10.70 12.34
N LEU A 369 -10.22 -10.80 13.52
CA LEU A 369 -10.40 -9.77 14.56
C LEU A 369 -9.99 -8.38 14.07
N MET A 370 -8.83 -8.29 13.42
CA MET A 370 -8.28 -7.01 12.95
C MET A 370 -9.05 -6.38 11.78
N ASN A 371 -9.79 -7.18 11.00
CA ASN A 371 -10.53 -6.70 9.84
C ASN A 371 -12.03 -6.60 10.07
N TYR A 372 -12.61 -7.55 10.78
CA TYR A 372 -14.06 -7.69 10.94
C TYR A 372 -14.54 -7.48 12.38
N GLY A 373 -13.64 -7.48 13.37
CA GLY A 373 -14.03 -7.36 14.78
C GLY A 373 -14.40 -8.71 15.42
N VAL A 374 -15.41 -8.72 16.26
CA VAL A 374 -15.80 -9.87 17.06
C VAL A 374 -16.92 -10.65 16.37
N GLU A 375 -16.69 -11.95 16.13
CA GLU A 375 -17.71 -12.82 15.56
C GLU A 375 -18.98 -12.86 16.43
N GLY A 376 -20.12 -12.79 15.77
CA GLY A 376 -21.43 -12.72 16.44
C GLY A 376 -21.82 -11.31 16.88
N GLN A 377 -20.90 -10.35 16.94
CA GLN A 377 -21.16 -8.93 17.20
C GLN A 377 -21.17 -8.12 15.88
N GLU A 378 -20.03 -7.89 15.26
CA GLU A 378 -19.87 -7.12 14.04
C GLU A 378 -20.10 -7.95 12.79
N TYR A 379 -19.64 -9.22 12.78
CA TYR A 379 -19.70 -10.11 11.61
C TYR A 379 -20.16 -11.52 11.98
N GLU A 380 -20.44 -12.31 10.97
CA GLU A 380 -20.71 -13.75 11.06
C GLU A 380 -20.06 -14.48 9.87
N MET A 381 -19.83 -15.79 10.03
CA MET A 381 -19.33 -16.63 8.94
C MET A 381 -20.51 -17.12 8.08
N VAL A 382 -20.54 -16.76 6.80
CA VAL A 382 -21.55 -17.18 5.82
C VAL A 382 -20.85 -17.95 4.72
N ASP A 383 -21.22 -19.21 4.52
CA ASP A 383 -20.63 -20.11 3.52
C ASP A 383 -19.09 -20.21 3.59
N GLY A 384 -18.53 -20.04 4.81
CA GLY A 384 -17.09 -20.11 5.06
C GLY A 384 -16.34 -18.79 4.88
N ALA A 385 -17.01 -17.69 4.52
CA ALA A 385 -16.44 -16.35 4.40
C ALA A 385 -16.99 -15.40 5.48
N PRO A 386 -16.17 -14.47 6.02
CA PRO A 386 -16.62 -13.48 6.96
C PRO A 386 -17.48 -12.42 6.28
N GLN A 387 -18.63 -12.10 6.85
CA GLN A 387 -19.52 -11.05 6.36
C GLN A 387 -19.97 -10.16 7.52
N PHE A 388 -19.86 -8.85 7.37
CA PHE A 388 -20.44 -7.93 8.33
C PHE A 388 -21.95 -8.10 8.40
N LYS A 389 -22.49 -8.02 9.60
CA LYS A 389 -23.94 -8.02 9.79
C LYS A 389 -24.56 -6.76 9.20
N ALA A 390 -25.72 -6.91 8.58
CA ALA A 390 -26.42 -5.79 7.95
C ALA A 390 -26.70 -4.65 8.96
N GLU A 391 -27.08 -4.98 10.20
CA GLU A 391 -27.32 -3.99 11.25
C GLU A 391 -26.07 -3.21 11.64
N PHE A 392 -24.88 -3.83 11.59
CA PHE A 392 -23.61 -3.14 11.85
C PHE A 392 -23.31 -2.10 10.74
N ILE A 393 -23.48 -2.50 9.49
CA ILE A 393 -23.28 -1.60 8.35
C ILE A 393 -24.27 -0.42 8.40
N GLU A 394 -25.55 -0.69 8.63
CA GLU A 394 -26.60 0.34 8.70
C GLU A 394 -26.37 1.32 9.86
N GLU A 395 -25.91 0.82 11.00
CA GLU A 395 -25.55 1.67 12.15
C GLU A 395 -24.51 2.73 11.76
N TRP A 396 -23.44 2.31 11.07
CA TRP A 396 -22.35 3.24 10.71
C TRP A 396 -22.71 4.15 9.54
N ARG A 397 -23.54 3.68 8.61
CA ARG A 397 -24.12 4.54 7.57
C ARG A 397 -24.98 5.65 8.14
N GLY A 398 -25.69 5.37 9.20
CA GLY A 398 -26.44 6.39 9.93
C GLY A 398 -25.59 7.40 10.70
N LYS A 399 -24.32 7.08 10.96
CA LYS A 399 -23.40 7.90 11.77
C LYS A 399 -22.45 8.76 10.95
N SER A 400 -22.05 8.31 9.76
CA SER A 400 -20.99 8.96 8.99
C SER A 400 -21.23 8.86 7.47
N SER A 401 -20.77 9.90 6.75
CA SER A 401 -20.66 9.89 5.29
C SER A 401 -19.55 8.96 4.79
N ASP A 402 -18.64 8.55 5.67
CA ASP A 402 -17.60 7.58 5.42
C ASP A 402 -17.68 6.46 6.47
N PRO A 403 -18.66 5.56 6.32
CA PRO A 403 -19.05 4.63 7.37
C PRO A 403 -17.98 3.60 7.73
N TYR A 404 -17.19 3.12 6.74
CA TYR A 404 -16.13 2.16 7.00
C TYR A 404 -15.04 2.77 7.89
N TYR A 405 -14.50 3.92 7.51
CA TYR A 405 -13.41 4.55 8.29
C TYR A 405 -13.88 5.03 9.67
N ALA A 406 -15.15 5.41 9.79
CA ALA A 406 -15.71 5.75 11.09
C ALA A 406 -15.82 4.52 12.01
N ALA A 407 -16.31 3.39 11.50
CA ALA A 407 -16.34 2.11 12.21
C ALA A 407 -14.93 1.65 12.58
N ALA A 408 -14.03 1.68 11.60
CA ALA A 408 -12.64 1.28 11.76
C ALA A 408 -11.89 2.12 12.82
N SER A 409 -12.14 3.42 12.86
CA SER A 409 -11.57 4.31 13.90
C SER A 409 -12.06 3.97 15.29
N GLU A 410 -13.37 3.78 15.47
CA GLU A 410 -13.95 3.52 16.81
C GLU A 410 -13.64 2.11 17.29
N LYS A 411 -13.64 1.13 16.40
CA LYS A 411 -13.42 -0.29 16.75
C LYS A 411 -11.96 -0.71 16.74
N GLY A 412 -11.10 -0.03 16.01
CA GLY A 412 -9.68 -0.41 15.79
C GLY A 412 -9.52 -1.45 14.70
N LEU A 413 -10.25 -1.32 13.59
CA LEU A 413 -10.24 -2.29 12.48
C LEU A 413 -9.42 -1.81 11.29
N GLY A 414 -9.12 -2.74 10.38
CA GLY A 414 -8.66 -2.46 9.03
C GLY A 414 -7.19 -2.06 8.88
N LYS A 415 -6.77 -1.94 7.62
CA LYS A 415 -5.38 -1.75 7.19
C LYS A 415 -4.68 -0.56 7.85
N LEU A 416 -5.40 0.52 8.13
CA LEU A 416 -4.80 1.75 8.66
C LEU A 416 -4.60 1.72 10.19
N PHE A 417 -4.86 0.60 10.86
CA PHE A 417 -4.58 0.45 12.29
C PHE A 417 -3.29 -0.37 12.54
N PHE A 418 -3.41 -1.65 12.82
CA PHE A 418 -2.31 -2.58 13.09
C PHE A 418 -2.66 -3.94 12.47
N THR A 419 -2.71 -3.99 11.15
CA THR A 419 -3.29 -5.12 10.43
C THR A 419 -2.27 -5.69 9.43
N PRO A 420 -1.42 -6.65 9.87
CA PRO A 420 -0.49 -7.33 8.98
C PRO A 420 -1.20 -8.19 7.92
N ALA A 421 -2.28 -8.86 8.30
CA ALA A 421 -3.14 -9.62 7.39
C ALA A 421 -4.42 -8.86 7.10
N TRP A 422 -4.60 -8.39 5.86
CA TRP A 422 -5.70 -7.50 5.49
C TRP A 422 -6.69 -8.16 4.54
N TYR A 423 -7.99 -7.92 4.79
CA TYR A 423 -9.09 -8.31 3.91
C TYR A 423 -9.69 -7.08 3.24
N SER A 424 -9.51 -6.92 1.93
CA SER A 424 -10.09 -5.81 1.18
C SER A 424 -11.62 -5.86 1.16
N GLN A 425 -12.20 -7.05 1.21
CA GLN A 425 -13.64 -7.28 1.27
C GLN A 425 -14.30 -6.64 2.50
N ALA A 426 -13.59 -6.52 3.64
CA ALA A 426 -14.13 -5.84 4.81
C ALA A 426 -14.46 -4.37 4.53
N GLN A 427 -13.56 -3.65 3.86
CA GLN A 427 -13.81 -2.28 3.41
C GLN A 427 -14.90 -2.23 2.34
N ASN A 428 -14.83 -3.13 1.37
CA ASN A 428 -15.74 -3.18 0.25
C ASN A 428 -17.19 -3.44 0.68
N ALA A 429 -17.42 -4.24 1.74
CA ALA A 429 -18.74 -4.52 2.25
C ALA A 429 -19.55 -3.25 2.63
N PHE A 430 -18.88 -2.20 3.09
CA PHE A 430 -19.54 -0.92 3.36
C PHE A 430 -19.85 -0.12 2.08
N MET A 431 -19.13 -0.38 1.01
CA MET A 431 -19.36 0.26 -0.30
C MET A 431 -20.48 -0.43 -1.07
N THR A 432 -20.56 -1.78 -1.00
CA THR A 432 -21.43 -2.62 -1.81
C THR A 432 -22.84 -2.83 -1.25
N SER A 433 -23.06 -2.54 0.01
CA SER A 433 -24.30 -2.90 0.71
C SER A 433 -25.42 -1.87 0.57
N SER A 434 -25.28 -0.81 -0.27
CA SER A 434 -26.40 0.06 -0.62
C SER A 434 -27.25 -0.57 -1.71
N PRO A 435 -28.57 -0.72 -1.54
CA PRO A 435 -29.44 -1.25 -2.59
C PRO A 435 -29.48 -0.39 -3.88
N ASP A 436 -29.04 0.87 -3.78
CA ASP A 436 -28.92 1.79 -4.91
C ASP A 436 -27.48 1.85 -5.47
N ASP A 437 -26.56 1.04 -4.93
CA ASP A 437 -25.15 1.07 -5.31
C ASP A 437 -24.84 0.10 -6.44
N VAL A 438 -25.29 0.44 -7.63
CA VAL A 438 -24.94 -0.24 -8.88
C VAL A 438 -23.43 -0.28 -9.11
N THR A 439 -22.69 0.67 -8.55
CA THR A 439 -21.25 0.83 -8.71
C THR A 439 -20.46 -0.33 -8.13
N ALA A 440 -20.88 -0.82 -6.99
CA ALA A 440 -20.17 -1.88 -6.30
C ALA A 440 -20.37 -3.24 -6.97
N GLU A 441 -21.61 -3.56 -7.34
CA GLU A 441 -21.92 -4.78 -8.11
C GLU A 441 -21.19 -4.74 -9.47
N TYR A 442 -21.15 -3.58 -10.12
CA TYR A 442 -20.46 -3.40 -11.39
C TYR A 442 -18.92 -3.49 -11.25
N ILE A 443 -18.32 -2.92 -10.21
CA ILE A 443 -16.89 -3.06 -9.92
C ILE A 443 -16.53 -4.54 -9.81
N TYR A 444 -17.29 -5.33 -9.06
CA TYR A 444 -17.04 -6.77 -8.95
C TYR A 444 -17.19 -7.49 -10.28
N HIS A 445 -18.24 -7.23 -11.05
CA HIS A 445 -18.44 -7.88 -12.36
C HIS A 445 -17.34 -7.52 -13.36
N VAL A 446 -16.93 -6.25 -13.43
CA VAL A 446 -15.81 -5.84 -14.31
C VAL A 446 -14.51 -6.53 -13.89
N TYR A 447 -14.29 -6.74 -12.60
CA TYR A 447 -13.08 -7.42 -12.11
C TYR A 447 -13.11 -8.91 -12.39
N ASP A 448 -14.23 -9.57 -12.20
CA ASP A 448 -14.36 -11.00 -12.49
C ASP A 448 -14.21 -11.28 -13.99
N ASP A 449 -14.82 -10.46 -14.83
CA ASP A 449 -14.77 -10.61 -16.28
C ASP A 449 -13.40 -10.23 -16.90
N GLN A 450 -12.60 -9.41 -16.21
CA GLN A 450 -11.32 -8.91 -16.71
C GLN A 450 -10.10 -9.30 -15.83
N ARG A 451 -10.25 -10.30 -14.97
CA ARG A 451 -9.16 -10.77 -14.09
C ARG A 451 -7.91 -11.12 -14.88
N ASP A 452 -8.05 -11.71 -16.06
CA ASP A 452 -6.94 -12.15 -16.91
C ASP A 452 -6.11 -11.01 -17.54
N VAL A 453 -6.64 -9.77 -17.56
CA VAL A 453 -5.92 -8.62 -18.10
C VAL A 453 -5.20 -7.80 -17.04
N ILE A 454 -5.42 -8.14 -15.77
CA ILE A 454 -4.78 -7.48 -14.65
C ILE A 454 -3.49 -8.22 -14.34
N VAL A 455 -2.39 -7.49 -14.34
CA VAL A 455 -1.05 -8.00 -14.03
C VAL A 455 -0.53 -7.36 -12.75
N ASP A 456 0.27 -8.10 -12.02
CA ASP A 456 0.93 -7.57 -10.82
C ASP A 456 1.94 -6.49 -11.20
N GLN A 457 2.04 -5.46 -10.36
CA GLN A 457 3.13 -4.50 -10.50
C GLN A 457 4.48 -5.20 -10.33
N PRO A 458 5.47 -4.86 -11.15
CA PRO A 458 6.77 -5.51 -11.08
C PRO A 458 7.46 -5.21 -9.74
N VAL A 459 7.87 -6.25 -9.04
CA VAL A 459 8.66 -6.16 -7.82
C VAL A 459 10.13 -6.14 -8.18
N GLN A 460 10.80 -5.03 -7.88
CA GLN A 460 12.21 -4.86 -8.19
C GLN A 460 13.10 -5.85 -7.41
N PRO A 461 14.27 -6.26 -7.97
CA PRO A 461 15.16 -7.18 -7.30
C PRO A 461 15.84 -6.51 -6.09
N PRO A 462 16.38 -7.30 -5.14
CA PRO A 462 17.15 -6.77 -4.04
C PRO A 462 18.48 -6.18 -4.54
N TYR A 463 18.63 -4.87 -4.40
CA TYR A 463 19.84 -4.12 -4.75
C TYR A 463 20.84 -4.11 -3.59
N THR A 464 22.14 -4.09 -3.90
CA THR A 464 23.16 -3.74 -2.92
C THR A 464 23.07 -2.27 -2.52
N ASP A 465 23.76 -1.87 -1.46
CA ASP A 465 23.73 -0.48 -1.01
C ASP A 465 24.33 0.48 -2.04
N GLU A 466 25.42 0.06 -2.72
CA GLU A 466 26.06 0.83 -3.78
C GLU A 466 25.12 0.97 -5.00
N GLU A 467 24.44 -0.12 -5.38
CA GLU A 467 23.46 -0.10 -6.47
C GLU A 467 22.27 0.81 -6.13
N ALA A 468 21.75 0.74 -4.92
CA ALA A 468 20.63 1.58 -4.47
C ALA A 468 21.00 3.07 -4.49
N GLU A 469 22.20 3.44 -4.03
CA GLU A 469 22.70 4.82 -4.11
C GLU A 469 22.86 5.30 -5.57
N GLU A 470 23.36 4.42 -6.45
CA GLU A 470 23.50 4.73 -7.88
C GLU A 470 22.13 4.91 -8.54
N ILE A 471 21.20 3.98 -8.29
CA ILE A 471 19.80 4.04 -8.78
C ILE A 471 19.12 5.33 -8.33
N GLN A 472 19.27 5.73 -7.06
CA GLN A 472 18.67 6.94 -6.54
C GLN A 472 19.16 8.19 -7.31
N LYS A 473 20.46 8.28 -7.57
CA LYS A 473 21.03 9.39 -8.35
C LYS A 473 20.56 9.39 -9.80
N ILE A 474 20.49 8.20 -10.41
CA ILE A 474 20.00 8.05 -11.78
C ILE A 474 18.52 8.45 -11.85
N ASN A 475 17.68 7.91 -10.97
CA ASN A 475 16.24 8.19 -10.95
C ASN A 475 15.97 9.68 -10.77
N GLN A 476 16.67 10.36 -9.86
CA GLN A 476 16.52 11.81 -9.71
C GLN A 476 16.80 12.56 -11.01
N ASN A 477 17.93 12.23 -11.69
CA ASN A 477 18.29 12.88 -12.95
C ASN A 477 17.30 12.56 -14.09
N LEU A 478 16.78 11.33 -14.12
CA LEU A 478 15.81 10.90 -15.12
C LEU A 478 14.44 11.54 -14.88
N ASP A 479 13.96 11.57 -13.64
CA ASP A 479 12.63 12.05 -13.32
C ASP A 479 12.50 13.57 -13.44
N ASP A 480 13.48 14.33 -12.99
CA ASP A 480 13.55 15.78 -13.19
C ASP A 480 13.46 16.16 -14.67
N TYR A 481 14.16 15.40 -15.51
CA TYR A 481 14.18 15.61 -16.95
C TYR A 481 12.89 15.08 -17.61
N SER A 482 12.52 13.83 -17.36
CA SER A 482 11.37 13.17 -18.00
C SER A 482 10.07 13.89 -17.72
N THR A 483 9.83 14.31 -16.48
CA THR A 483 8.60 15.02 -16.10
C THR A 483 8.38 16.25 -16.97
N THR A 484 9.45 17.00 -17.23
CA THR A 484 9.37 18.19 -18.09
C THR A 484 9.15 17.83 -19.54
N GLU A 485 9.96 16.92 -20.09
CA GLU A 485 9.97 16.64 -21.54
C GLU A 485 8.75 15.84 -21.99
N VAL A 486 8.26 14.90 -21.15
CA VAL A 486 7.04 14.12 -21.43
C VAL A 486 5.82 15.05 -21.54
N ASN A 487 5.71 16.03 -20.64
CA ASN A 487 4.63 17.01 -20.72
C ASN A 487 4.73 17.88 -21.97
N LYS A 488 5.93 18.21 -22.46
CA LYS A 488 6.09 18.93 -23.74
C LYS A 488 5.62 18.12 -24.95
N PHE A 489 5.78 16.78 -24.94
CA PHE A 489 5.19 15.93 -25.97
C PHE A 489 3.67 15.95 -25.93
N VAL A 490 3.08 15.84 -24.75
CA VAL A 490 1.63 15.86 -24.59
C VAL A 490 1.04 17.22 -24.96
N THR A 491 1.67 18.32 -24.56
CA THR A 491 1.20 19.68 -24.92
C THR A 491 1.50 20.08 -26.37
N GLY A 492 2.38 19.34 -27.06
CA GLY A 492 2.81 19.66 -28.42
C GLY A 492 3.93 20.71 -28.49
N GLU A 493 4.51 21.11 -27.36
CA GLU A 493 5.68 22.00 -27.32
C GLU A 493 6.94 21.31 -27.85
N ARG A 494 7.03 19.99 -27.76
CA ARG A 494 8.05 19.15 -28.36
C ARG A 494 7.41 18.20 -29.36
N SER A 495 7.96 18.14 -30.59
CA SER A 495 7.44 17.23 -31.62
C SER A 495 7.71 15.78 -31.29
N LEU A 496 6.73 14.89 -31.53
CA LEU A 496 6.92 13.44 -31.43
C LEU A 496 7.99 12.88 -32.37
N ASP A 497 8.37 13.63 -33.43
CA ASP A 497 9.50 13.29 -34.30
C ASP A 497 10.84 13.39 -33.55
N GLU A 498 10.88 14.08 -32.40
CA GLU A 498 12.08 14.21 -31.56
C GLU A 498 12.15 13.10 -30.46
N PHE A 499 11.29 12.09 -30.52
CA PHE A 499 11.28 11.03 -29.51
C PHE A 499 12.61 10.27 -29.44
N ASP A 500 13.25 9.97 -30.56
CA ASP A 500 14.57 9.34 -30.60
C ASP A 500 15.65 10.19 -29.92
N ALA A 501 15.56 11.53 -30.06
CA ALA A 501 16.43 12.44 -29.34
C ALA A 501 16.19 12.39 -27.84
N PHE A 502 14.93 12.38 -27.42
CA PHE A 502 14.54 12.22 -26.01
C PHE A 502 15.08 10.91 -25.41
N VAL A 503 14.96 9.78 -26.12
CA VAL A 503 15.53 8.48 -25.70
C VAL A 503 17.05 8.59 -25.55
N SER A 504 17.73 9.23 -26.51
CA SER A 504 19.18 9.43 -26.44
C SER A 504 19.59 10.29 -25.24
N GLU A 505 18.80 11.31 -24.90
CA GLU A 505 19.02 12.19 -23.77
C GLU A 505 18.79 11.46 -22.44
N LEU A 506 17.78 10.56 -22.34
CA LEU A 506 17.57 9.69 -21.17
C LEU A 506 18.75 8.74 -20.97
N LYS A 507 19.25 8.12 -22.05
CA LYS A 507 20.44 7.25 -22.00
C LYS A 507 21.67 8.01 -21.50
N ALA A 508 21.87 9.24 -21.96
CA ALA A 508 22.96 10.10 -21.49
C ALA A 508 22.84 10.48 -19.99
N LYS A 509 21.64 10.31 -19.40
CA LYS A 509 21.36 10.56 -17.97
C LYS A 509 21.38 9.29 -17.12
N GLY A 510 21.73 8.12 -17.68
CA GLY A 510 21.91 6.88 -16.98
C GLY A 510 20.78 5.85 -17.16
N ALA A 511 19.87 6.04 -18.13
CA ALA A 511 18.78 5.08 -18.35
C ALA A 511 19.28 3.66 -18.67
N ASP A 512 20.34 3.53 -19.47
CA ASP A 512 20.94 2.22 -19.77
C ASP A 512 21.62 1.61 -18.53
N ASP A 513 22.22 2.41 -17.65
CA ASP A 513 22.78 1.94 -16.38
C ASP A 513 21.70 1.47 -15.42
N LEU A 514 20.57 2.17 -15.32
CA LEU A 514 19.42 1.75 -14.51
C LEU A 514 18.92 0.35 -14.93
N VAL A 515 18.74 0.15 -16.23
CA VAL A 515 18.30 -1.14 -16.79
C VAL A 515 19.34 -2.24 -16.54
N ARG A 516 20.63 -1.93 -16.74
CA ARG A 516 21.74 -2.88 -16.49
C ARG A 516 21.77 -3.31 -15.02
N ILE A 517 21.72 -2.35 -14.08
CA ILE A 517 21.73 -2.64 -12.63
C ILE A 517 20.55 -3.52 -12.24
N ALA A 518 19.33 -3.22 -12.74
CA ALA A 518 18.16 -4.03 -12.45
C ALA A 518 18.33 -5.48 -12.95
N ASN A 519 18.84 -5.69 -14.16
CA ASN A 519 19.07 -7.02 -14.71
C ASN A 519 20.20 -7.78 -14.00
N GLU A 520 21.27 -7.12 -13.62
CA GLU A 520 22.38 -7.73 -12.86
C GLU A 520 21.91 -8.14 -11.45
N ALA A 521 21.11 -7.32 -10.79
CA ALA A 521 20.51 -7.62 -9.50
C ALA A 521 19.51 -8.78 -9.58
N GLU A 522 18.65 -8.80 -10.60
CA GLU A 522 17.72 -9.91 -10.84
C GLU A 522 18.46 -11.23 -11.10
N ALA A 523 19.49 -11.21 -11.95
CA ALA A 523 20.30 -12.41 -12.22
C ALA A 523 20.98 -12.93 -10.94
N ARG A 524 21.45 -12.05 -10.07
CA ARG A 524 22.04 -12.40 -8.78
C ARG A 524 21.01 -13.01 -7.83
N TYR A 525 19.81 -12.42 -7.77
CA TYR A 525 18.71 -12.93 -6.98
C TYR A 525 18.27 -14.31 -7.46
N GLN A 526 18.09 -14.52 -8.75
CA GLN A 526 17.72 -15.81 -9.31
C GLN A 526 18.79 -16.90 -9.08
N ALA A 527 20.06 -16.53 -9.06
CA ALA A 527 21.16 -17.45 -8.76
C ALA A 527 21.25 -17.83 -7.27
N SER A 528 20.58 -17.09 -6.39
CA SER A 528 20.55 -17.37 -4.93
C SER A 528 19.40 -18.28 -4.51
N LYS A 529 18.41 -18.50 -5.39
CA LYS A 529 17.31 -19.47 -5.22
C LYS A 529 17.72 -20.88 -5.61
#